data_4603e939bffd67f1c20966a62950161d
#
_entry.id   4603e939bffd67f1c20966a62950161d
#
_cell.length_a   1.000
_cell.length_b   1.000
_cell.length_c   1.000
_cell.angle_alpha   90.00
_cell.angle_beta   90.00
_cell.angle_gamma   90.00
#
_symmetry.space_group_name_H-M   'P 1'
#
loop_
_entity.id
_entity.type
_entity.pdbx_description
1 polymer ?
#
loop_
_entity_poly.entity_id
_entity_poly.type
_entity_poly.pdbx_seq_one_letter_code
_entity_poly.pdbx_strand_id
1 'polypeptide(L)'
;MWRTRRELADGREILYFDSIPTERAAVDRRDLPPVSTQSQIRFDPLLGDWVTLASHRQTRTFLPPTDLCPLCPSTPERPTEIPEHAYEVVAFENRFPSLSLHAQAATPPAGAGFGRCEVLCFTSEHDTSFAQLEPRRARLIVDVWAERTKELSAIDGIEQVHCFENHGEEIGVTLAHPHGQIYAYPFITAKTARVLSNVDTHRKQHGTNLFGKILAAERATGTRVVTANDEWTAFVPSFARWPYEVSLYPHRQVADIPDLDDAARSAFAELYLDVLQRFARRFDNPMPYIASWNQAPTVASGAIRDNWWLHLQVFSIQRAPRKLKYLAGSESGMGAFISDTTPEQVAAKLRDVI
;
A
#
# COMPACT_ATOMS: atom_id res chain seq x y z
N MET A 1 -11.28 16.80 6.47
CA MET A 1 -11.72 15.38 6.53
C MET A 1 -12.51 15.16 7.80
N TRP A 2 -13.67 14.53 7.69
CA TRP A 2 -14.55 14.12 8.80
C TRP A 2 -14.46 12.61 8.97
N ARG A 3 -14.42 12.13 10.23
CA ARG A 3 -14.33 10.70 10.53
C ARG A 3 -15.49 10.25 11.42
N THR A 4 -16.14 9.15 11.03
CA THR A 4 -17.15 8.48 11.85
C THR A 4 -16.73 7.05 12.14
N ARG A 5 -16.67 6.67 13.41
CA ARG A 5 -16.35 5.32 13.87
C ARG A 5 -17.63 4.55 14.17
N ARG A 6 -17.68 3.29 13.71
CA ARG A 6 -18.76 2.33 14.01
C ARG A 6 -18.15 0.95 14.28
N GLU A 7 -19.00 0.04 14.72
CA GLU A 7 -18.65 -1.35 14.97
C GLU A 7 -19.48 -2.26 14.06
N LEU A 8 -18.86 -3.28 13.48
CA LEU A 8 -19.50 -4.32 12.69
C LEU A 8 -20.10 -5.41 13.60
N ALA A 9 -20.99 -6.24 13.07
CA ALA A 9 -21.70 -7.28 13.82
C ALA A 9 -20.78 -8.29 14.52
N ASP A 10 -19.55 -8.48 14.00
CA ASP A 10 -18.53 -9.36 14.55
C ASP A 10 -17.51 -8.66 15.48
N GLY A 11 -17.77 -7.41 15.87
CA GLY A 11 -16.95 -6.62 16.77
C GLY A 11 -15.79 -5.89 16.10
N ARG A 12 -15.61 -6.02 14.78
CA ARG A 12 -14.58 -5.27 14.04
C ARG A 12 -14.94 -3.78 13.95
N GLU A 13 -13.90 -2.95 13.98
CA GLU A 13 -14.02 -1.52 13.73
C GLU A 13 -14.21 -1.21 12.25
N ILE A 14 -15.10 -0.25 11.94
CA ILE A 14 -15.23 0.38 10.64
C ILE A 14 -15.20 1.91 10.79
N LEU A 15 -14.42 2.57 9.94
CA LEU A 15 -14.17 4.01 9.93
C LEU A 15 -14.58 4.59 8.58
N TYR A 16 -15.54 5.51 8.59
CA TYR A 16 -15.92 6.28 7.41
C TYR A 16 -15.20 7.60 7.40
N PHE A 17 -14.69 7.98 6.25
CA PHE A 17 -14.00 9.24 6.02
C PHE A 17 -14.70 10.03 4.92
N ASP A 18 -15.12 11.23 5.25
CA ASP A 18 -15.92 12.09 4.39
C ASP A 18 -15.27 13.47 4.22
N SER A 19 -15.41 14.08 3.05
CA SER A 19 -14.92 15.43 2.80
C SER A 19 -15.79 16.51 3.45
N ILE A 20 -17.04 16.19 3.77
CA ILE A 20 -17.99 17.03 4.48
C ILE A 20 -18.61 16.27 5.65
N PRO A 21 -19.18 16.95 6.67
CA PRO A 21 -19.92 16.29 7.75
C PRO A 21 -21.03 15.42 7.18
N THR A 22 -20.98 14.12 7.44
CA THR A 22 -21.95 13.14 6.96
C THR A 22 -22.41 12.29 8.13
N GLU A 23 -23.73 12.18 8.32
CA GLU A 23 -24.30 11.26 9.31
C GLU A 23 -24.17 9.81 8.82
N ARG A 24 -23.63 8.95 9.67
CA ARG A 24 -23.42 7.53 9.41
C ARG A 24 -24.13 6.72 10.49
N ALA A 25 -25.31 6.21 10.20
CA ALA A 25 -26.19 5.56 11.19
C ALA A 25 -26.51 4.09 10.86
N ALA A 26 -26.06 3.58 9.70
CA ALA A 26 -26.35 2.21 9.31
C ALA A 26 -25.68 1.19 10.25
N VAL A 27 -26.43 0.16 10.59
CA VAL A 27 -26.00 -0.91 11.50
C VAL A 27 -25.77 -2.19 10.70
N ASP A 28 -24.68 -2.88 10.97
CA ASP A 28 -24.42 -4.21 10.40
C ASP A 28 -25.41 -5.23 11.00
N ARG A 29 -26.23 -5.83 10.14
CA ARG A 29 -27.27 -6.78 10.52
C ARG A 29 -26.91 -8.23 10.19
N ARG A 30 -25.66 -8.49 9.78
CA ARG A 30 -25.21 -9.84 9.50
C ARG A 30 -25.12 -10.66 10.79
N ASP A 31 -25.49 -11.91 10.72
CA ASP A 31 -25.27 -12.88 11.81
C ASP A 31 -23.86 -13.48 11.65
N LEU A 32 -22.88 -12.90 12.33
CA LEU A 32 -21.49 -13.27 12.23
C LEU A 32 -20.92 -13.64 13.61
N PRO A 33 -20.12 -14.72 13.68
CA PRO A 33 -19.37 -14.98 14.90
C PRO A 33 -18.30 -13.90 15.11
N PRO A 34 -17.92 -13.60 16.36
CA PRO A 34 -16.81 -12.70 16.64
C PRO A 34 -15.53 -13.10 15.90
N VAL A 35 -14.78 -12.11 15.43
CA VAL A 35 -13.53 -12.37 14.73
C VAL A 35 -12.54 -13.04 15.69
N SER A 36 -12.04 -14.20 15.28
CA SER A 36 -11.00 -14.93 15.96
C SER A 36 -9.93 -15.34 14.94
N THR A 37 -8.66 -15.20 15.32
CA THR A 37 -7.56 -15.60 14.44
C THR A 37 -6.50 -16.38 15.21
N GLN A 38 -6.00 -17.43 14.57
CA GLN A 38 -4.87 -18.23 15.04
C GLN A 38 -3.61 -17.91 14.23
N SER A 39 -3.53 -16.72 13.67
CA SER A 39 -2.34 -16.27 12.96
C SER A 39 -1.11 -16.35 13.84
N GLN A 40 -0.01 -16.78 13.25
CA GLN A 40 1.29 -16.96 13.92
C GLN A 40 2.37 -16.25 13.12
N ILE A 41 3.43 -15.85 13.81
CA ILE A 41 4.67 -15.40 13.17
C ILE A 41 5.80 -16.37 13.56
N ARG A 42 6.69 -16.62 12.62
CA ARG A 42 7.88 -17.46 12.82
C ARG A 42 9.11 -16.74 12.28
N PHE A 43 10.16 -16.74 13.07
CA PHE A 43 11.43 -16.15 12.67
C PHE A 43 12.26 -17.15 11.87
N ASP A 44 12.76 -16.72 10.70
CA ASP A 44 13.77 -17.44 9.94
C ASP A 44 15.17 -16.93 10.34
N PRO A 45 15.95 -17.69 11.10
CA PRO A 45 17.26 -17.25 11.57
C PRO A 45 18.32 -17.20 10.46
N LEU A 46 18.08 -17.85 9.30
CA LEU A 46 19.02 -17.84 8.19
C LEU A 46 18.93 -16.55 7.37
N LEU A 47 17.71 -16.04 7.19
CA LEU A 47 17.46 -14.82 6.43
C LEU A 47 17.29 -13.59 7.33
N GLY A 48 17.09 -13.80 8.66
CA GLY A 48 16.74 -12.72 9.58
C GLY A 48 15.36 -12.15 9.32
N ASP A 49 14.42 -12.96 8.86
CA ASP A 49 13.12 -12.55 8.37
C ASP A 49 11.98 -13.20 9.14
N TRP A 50 10.78 -12.61 9.08
CA TRP A 50 9.57 -13.12 9.71
C TRP A 50 8.58 -13.67 8.69
N VAL A 51 8.07 -14.86 8.96
CA VAL A 51 7.02 -15.51 8.15
C VAL A 51 5.71 -15.47 8.93
N THR A 52 4.68 -14.91 8.32
CA THR A 52 3.31 -14.91 8.88
C THR A 52 2.52 -16.11 8.36
N LEU A 53 2.00 -16.91 9.26
CA LEU A 53 1.17 -18.08 8.96
C LEU A 53 -0.29 -17.77 9.30
N ALA A 54 -1.16 -17.80 8.30
CA ALA A 54 -2.60 -17.49 8.40
C ALA A 54 -3.44 -18.51 7.61
N SER A 55 -3.48 -19.76 8.09
CA SER A 55 -4.13 -20.88 7.39
C SER A 55 -5.63 -20.70 7.15
N HIS A 56 -6.31 -19.96 8.04
CA HIS A 56 -7.73 -19.60 7.88
C HIS A 56 -8.05 -18.79 6.62
N ARG A 57 -7.03 -18.18 5.98
CA ARG A 57 -7.21 -17.42 4.72
C ARG A 57 -7.45 -18.27 3.49
N GLN A 58 -7.30 -19.59 3.57
CA GLN A 58 -7.56 -20.48 2.43
C GLN A 58 -9.03 -20.45 1.98
N THR A 59 -9.95 -20.10 2.87
CA THR A 59 -11.40 -20.05 2.61
C THR A 59 -11.91 -18.64 2.25
N ARG A 60 -11.01 -17.67 2.00
CA ARG A 60 -11.40 -16.30 1.65
C ARG A 60 -12.14 -16.24 0.31
N THR A 61 -13.04 -15.26 0.16
CA THR A 61 -13.74 -14.97 -1.09
C THR A 61 -12.76 -14.70 -2.22
N PHE A 62 -13.04 -15.27 -3.42
CA PHE A 62 -12.18 -15.11 -4.59
C PHE A 62 -13.03 -14.73 -5.80
N LEU A 63 -12.80 -13.53 -6.36
CA LEU A 63 -13.40 -12.97 -7.55
C LEU A 63 -14.92 -13.24 -7.66
N PRO A 64 -15.73 -12.79 -6.69
CA PRO A 64 -17.16 -12.94 -6.77
C PRO A 64 -17.70 -12.09 -7.94
N PRO A 65 -18.84 -12.45 -8.53
CA PRO A 65 -19.57 -11.57 -9.42
C PRO A 65 -19.83 -10.20 -8.76
N THR A 66 -19.93 -9.14 -9.56
CA THR A 66 -20.10 -7.76 -9.07
C THR A 66 -21.27 -7.61 -8.10
N ASP A 67 -22.39 -8.28 -8.39
CA ASP A 67 -23.58 -8.29 -7.54
C ASP A 67 -23.40 -9.04 -6.20
N LEU A 68 -22.33 -9.82 -6.05
CA LEU A 68 -21.96 -10.52 -4.82
C LEU A 68 -20.72 -9.93 -4.14
N CYS A 69 -20.21 -8.81 -4.60
CA CYS A 69 -19.01 -8.17 -4.04
C CYS A 69 -19.23 -7.77 -2.57
N PRO A 70 -18.38 -8.23 -1.64
CA PRO A 70 -18.53 -7.89 -0.22
C PRO A 70 -18.09 -6.46 0.13
N LEU A 71 -17.39 -5.76 -0.77
CA LEU A 71 -16.91 -4.39 -0.56
C LEU A 71 -17.85 -3.32 -1.14
N CYS A 72 -18.88 -3.73 -1.90
CA CYS A 72 -19.93 -2.81 -2.30
C CYS A 72 -20.78 -2.38 -1.10
N PRO A 73 -21.41 -1.20 -1.15
CA PRO A 73 -22.39 -0.77 -0.15
C PRO A 73 -23.47 -1.79 0.09
N SER A 74 -23.95 -1.90 1.33
CA SER A 74 -25.11 -2.75 1.67
C SER A 74 -26.39 -2.24 1.02
N THR A 75 -27.25 -3.18 0.64
CA THR A 75 -28.65 -2.91 0.26
C THR A 75 -29.59 -3.59 1.26
N PRO A 76 -30.90 -3.25 1.28
CA PRO A 76 -31.85 -3.93 2.16
C PRO A 76 -31.86 -5.46 1.98
N GLU A 77 -31.66 -5.94 0.75
CA GLU A 77 -31.69 -7.35 0.38
C GLU A 77 -30.33 -8.05 0.56
N ARG A 78 -29.24 -7.27 0.59
CA ARG A 78 -27.87 -7.82 0.64
C ARG A 78 -26.96 -7.03 1.57
N PRO A 79 -26.82 -7.44 2.82
CA PRO A 79 -25.81 -6.89 3.72
C PRO A 79 -24.40 -7.31 3.29
N THR A 80 -23.46 -6.35 3.35
CA THR A 80 -22.04 -6.54 2.99
C THR A 80 -21.13 -6.13 4.15
N GLU A 81 -19.79 -6.08 3.91
CA GLU A 81 -18.82 -5.57 4.89
C GLU A 81 -19.05 -4.09 5.22
N ILE A 82 -19.74 -3.33 4.37
CA ILE A 82 -19.96 -1.90 4.52
C ILE A 82 -21.46 -1.63 4.68
N PRO A 83 -21.96 -1.42 5.92
CA PRO A 83 -23.40 -1.27 6.21
C PRO A 83 -24.08 -0.09 5.53
N GLU A 84 -23.35 1.02 5.31
CA GLU A 84 -23.88 2.22 4.65
C GLU A 84 -24.19 1.96 3.18
N HIS A 85 -25.21 2.62 2.65
CA HIS A 85 -25.63 2.52 1.26
C HIS A 85 -24.76 3.34 0.28
N ALA A 86 -23.94 4.26 0.81
CA ALA A 86 -22.95 5.04 0.08
C ALA A 86 -21.86 5.52 1.02
N TYR A 87 -20.64 5.71 0.51
CA TYR A 87 -19.51 6.26 1.28
C TYR A 87 -18.52 6.94 0.35
N GLU A 88 -17.66 7.81 0.89
CA GLU A 88 -16.55 8.35 0.13
C GLU A 88 -15.31 7.46 0.23
N VAL A 89 -14.80 7.27 1.45
CA VAL A 89 -13.70 6.35 1.75
C VAL A 89 -14.03 5.63 3.05
N VAL A 90 -13.73 4.35 3.13
CA VAL A 90 -13.96 3.55 4.34
C VAL A 90 -12.78 2.64 4.62
N ALA A 91 -12.35 2.59 5.89
CA ALA A 91 -11.36 1.65 6.38
C ALA A 91 -11.98 0.74 7.43
N PHE A 92 -11.67 -0.54 7.39
CA PHE A 92 -12.13 -1.50 8.39
C PHE A 92 -11.15 -2.66 8.56
N GLU A 93 -11.18 -3.30 9.71
CA GLU A 93 -10.36 -4.48 9.98
C GLU A 93 -10.72 -5.61 9.01
N ASN A 94 -9.69 -6.20 8.40
CA ASN A 94 -9.88 -7.32 7.47
C ASN A 94 -10.55 -8.50 8.18
N ARG A 95 -11.60 -9.08 7.59
CA ARG A 95 -12.30 -10.26 8.13
C ARG A 95 -11.42 -11.51 8.22
N PHE A 96 -10.45 -11.62 7.33
CA PHE A 96 -9.48 -12.72 7.30
C PHE A 96 -8.05 -12.17 7.51
N PRO A 97 -7.75 -11.60 8.70
CA PRO A 97 -6.52 -10.86 8.91
C PRO A 97 -5.32 -11.81 8.98
N SER A 98 -4.21 -11.42 8.36
CA SER A 98 -2.93 -12.10 8.54
C SER A 98 -2.32 -11.82 9.91
N LEU A 99 -2.60 -10.63 10.47
CA LEU A 99 -2.18 -10.15 11.78
C LEU A 99 -3.38 -9.50 12.46
N SER A 100 -3.53 -9.68 13.77
CA SER A 100 -4.64 -9.10 14.54
C SER A 100 -4.19 -8.69 15.94
N LEU A 101 -4.77 -7.62 16.47
CA LEU A 101 -4.57 -7.21 17.87
C LEU A 101 -5.11 -8.26 18.85
N HIS A 102 -6.02 -9.13 18.41
CA HIS A 102 -6.63 -10.19 19.17
C HIS A 102 -6.06 -11.58 18.85
N ALA A 103 -4.85 -11.63 18.25
CA ALA A 103 -4.21 -12.91 17.94
C ALA A 103 -3.97 -13.72 19.21
N GLN A 104 -4.38 -15.00 19.18
CA GLN A 104 -4.17 -15.90 20.31
C GLN A 104 -2.69 -16.22 20.50
N ALA A 105 -2.29 -16.47 21.75
CA ALA A 105 -0.94 -16.91 22.06
C ALA A 105 -0.60 -18.20 21.30
N ALA A 106 0.57 -18.22 20.69
CA ALA A 106 1.08 -19.37 19.98
C ALA A 106 2.08 -20.17 20.83
N THR A 107 2.20 -21.47 20.55
CA THR A 107 3.19 -22.32 21.22
C THR A 107 4.57 -22.11 20.56
N PRO A 108 5.64 -21.89 21.34
CA PRO A 108 6.99 -21.80 20.80
C PRO A 108 7.35 -22.97 19.86
N PRO A 109 8.13 -22.74 18.79
CA PRO A 109 8.87 -21.51 18.44
C PRO A 109 8.04 -20.41 17.73
N ALA A 110 6.72 -20.58 17.62
CA ALA A 110 5.86 -19.58 17.01
C ALA A 110 5.52 -18.46 18.00
N GLY A 111 5.46 -17.23 17.51
CA GLY A 111 4.87 -16.08 18.20
C GLY A 111 3.41 -15.87 17.76
N ALA A 112 2.62 -15.18 18.57
CA ALA A 112 1.29 -14.75 18.18
C ALA A 112 1.38 -13.86 16.95
N GLY A 113 0.45 -14.00 16.00
CA GLY A 113 0.33 -13.12 14.83
C GLY A 113 -0.23 -11.76 15.20
N PHE A 114 0.40 -11.09 16.19
CA PHE A 114 0.01 -9.75 16.64
C PHE A 114 0.20 -8.73 15.53
N GLY A 115 -0.68 -7.73 15.50
CA GLY A 115 -0.64 -6.64 14.54
C GLY A 115 -2.03 -6.25 14.07
N ARG A 116 -2.12 -5.54 12.95
CA ARG A 116 -3.41 -5.10 12.39
C ARG A 116 -3.38 -5.20 10.87
N CYS A 117 -4.48 -5.65 10.29
CA CYS A 117 -4.70 -5.65 8.84
C CYS A 117 -6.02 -4.93 8.56
N GLU A 118 -5.97 -3.86 7.80
CA GLU A 118 -7.14 -3.09 7.38
C GLU A 118 -7.34 -3.16 5.87
N VAL A 119 -8.60 -3.13 5.45
CA VAL A 119 -9.03 -2.88 4.07
C VAL A 119 -9.44 -1.43 3.97
N LEU A 120 -8.99 -0.74 2.94
CA LEU A 120 -9.33 0.65 2.64
C LEU A 120 -10.03 0.72 1.28
N CYS A 121 -11.36 0.85 1.26
CA CYS A 121 -12.11 1.05 0.03
C CYS A 121 -12.05 2.53 -0.38
N PHE A 122 -11.66 2.79 -1.62
CA PHE A 122 -11.40 4.13 -2.14
C PHE A 122 -12.66 4.87 -2.61
N THR A 123 -13.72 4.13 -2.88
CA THR A 123 -14.99 4.62 -3.39
C THR A 123 -16.08 3.58 -3.18
N SER A 124 -17.33 3.99 -3.18
CA SER A 124 -18.49 3.08 -3.19
C SER A 124 -18.79 2.49 -4.59
N GLU A 125 -18.14 2.99 -5.63
CA GLU A 125 -18.33 2.54 -7.02
C GLU A 125 -17.47 1.29 -7.27
N HIS A 126 -18.08 0.24 -7.83
CA HIS A 126 -17.41 -1.03 -8.09
C HIS A 126 -16.57 -1.00 -9.37
N ASP A 127 -17.16 -0.49 -10.46
CA ASP A 127 -16.59 -0.58 -11.81
C ASP A 127 -15.71 0.64 -12.11
N THR A 128 -14.72 0.87 -11.27
CA THR A 128 -13.74 1.96 -11.43
C THR A 128 -12.36 1.53 -10.90
N SER A 129 -11.38 2.41 -10.97
CA SER A 129 -10.04 2.19 -10.44
C SER A 129 -9.49 3.47 -9.81
N PHE A 130 -8.40 3.39 -9.06
CA PHE A 130 -7.76 4.58 -8.49
C PHE A 130 -7.41 5.61 -9.58
N ALA A 131 -6.96 5.17 -10.76
CA ALA A 131 -6.61 6.03 -11.90
C ALA A 131 -7.78 6.89 -12.43
N GLN A 132 -9.02 6.50 -12.13
CA GLN A 132 -10.25 7.17 -12.57
C GLN A 132 -10.88 8.06 -11.50
N LEU A 133 -10.31 8.09 -10.29
CA LEU A 133 -10.82 8.93 -9.21
C LEU A 133 -10.58 10.41 -9.49
N GLU A 134 -11.48 11.24 -9.01
CA GLU A 134 -11.29 12.69 -8.98
C GLU A 134 -10.12 13.08 -8.06
N PRO A 135 -9.33 14.14 -8.38
CA PRO A 135 -8.20 14.57 -7.55
C PRO A 135 -8.58 14.81 -6.08
N ARG A 136 -9.79 15.33 -5.81
CA ARG A 136 -10.29 15.51 -4.45
C ARG A 136 -10.44 14.17 -3.70
N ARG A 137 -10.89 13.13 -4.37
CA ARG A 137 -11.02 11.79 -3.79
C ARG A 137 -9.64 11.16 -3.54
N ALA A 138 -8.73 11.26 -4.49
CA ALA A 138 -7.35 10.83 -4.33
C ALA A 138 -6.69 11.54 -3.14
N ARG A 139 -6.89 12.86 -2.98
CA ARG A 139 -6.40 13.62 -1.83
C ARG A 139 -7.01 13.14 -0.51
N LEU A 140 -8.31 12.87 -0.45
CA LEU A 140 -8.95 12.31 0.74
C LEU A 140 -8.32 10.97 1.16
N ILE A 141 -8.00 10.11 0.19
CA ILE A 141 -7.33 8.82 0.46
C ILE A 141 -5.94 9.05 1.06
N VAL A 142 -5.18 10.05 0.57
CA VAL A 142 -3.87 10.40 1.16
C VAL A 142 -4.02 10.85 2.62
N ASP A 143 -5.05 11.65 2.92
CA ASP A 143 -5.35 12.07 4.30
C ASP A 143 -5.72 10.89 5.19
N VAL A 144 -6.45 9.91 4.64
CA VAL A 144 -6.79 8.67 5.36
C VAL A 144 -5.54 7.82 5.60
N TRP A 145 -4.65 7.65 4.61
CA TRP A 145 -3.37 6.95 4.83
C TRP A 145 -2.54 7.63 5.93
N ALA A 146 -2.49 8.96 5.95
CA ALA A 146 -1.76 9.71 6.99
C ALA A 146 -2.38 9.47 8.38
N GLU A 147 -3.68 9.58 8.51
CA GLU A 147 -4.40 9.39 9.77
C GLU A 147 -4.28 7.94 10.26
N ARG A 148 -4.48 6.94 9.38
CA ARG A 148 -4.34 5.53 9.74
C ARG A 148 -2.89 5.18 10.11
N THR A 149 -1.91 5.71 9.38
CA THR A 149 -0.50 5.53 9.74
C THR A 149 -0.23 6.06 11.15
N LYS A 150 -0.70 7.26 11.47
CA LYS A 150 -0.53 7.87 12.80
C LYS A 150 -1.16 7.02 13.92
N GLU A 151 -2.41 6.58 13.75
CA GLU A 151 -3.10 5.79 14.77
C GLU A 151 -2.49 4.40 14.95
N LEU A 152 -2.19 3.71 13.85
CA LEU A 152 -1.61 2.37 13.91
C LEU A 152 -0.18 2.39 14.46
N SER A 153 0.60 3.43 14.16
CA SER A 153 1.95 3.62 14.71
C SER A 153 1.96 3.87 16.21
N ALA A 154 0.86 4.33 16.79
CA ALA A 154 0.73 4.58 18.23
C ALA A 154 0.35 3.33 19.04
N ILE A 155 0.07 2.20 18.38
CA ILE A 155 -0.25 0.93 19.06
C ILE A 155 1.03 0.31 19.59
N ASP A 156 1.07 0.01 20.88
CA ASP A 156 2.21 -0.66 21.51
C ASP A 156 2.53 -1.99 20.83
N GLY A 157 3.80 -2.21 20.50
CA GLY A 157 4.26 -3.42 19.81
C GLY A 157 4.14 -3.38 18.29
N ILE A 158 3.66 -2.29 17.68
CA ILE A 158 3.74 -2.07 16.23
C ILE A 158 5.06 -1.37 15.90
N GLU A 159 5.85 -2.00 15.02
CA GLU A 159 7.16 -1.51 14.61
C GLU A 159 7.19 -0.95 13.19
N GLN A 160 6.22 -1.31 12.34
CA GLN A 160 6.14 -0.80 10.96
C GLN A 160 4.68 -0.76 10.46
N VAL A 161 4.29 0.34 9.83
CA VAL A 161 3.00 0.47 9.11
C VAL A 161 3.27 0.51 7.61
N HIS A 162 2.51 -0.28 6.85
CA HIS A 162 2.66 -0.42 5.40
C HIS A 162 1.31 -0.24 4.71
N CYS A 163 1.14 0.86 3.97
CA CYS A 163 0.00 1.12 3.11
C CYS A 163 0.32 0.66 1.70
N PHE A 164 -0.57 -0.10 1.07
CA PHE A 164 -0.37 -0.61 -0.28
C PHE A 164 -1.68 -0.87 -1.02
N GLU A 165 -1.60 -0.90 -2.33
CA GLU A 165 -2.66 -1.32 -3.23
C GLU A 165 -2.15 -2.43 -4.15
N ASN A 166 -2.97 -3.45 -4.36
CA ASN A 166 -2.82 -4.44 -5.42
C ASN A 166 -3.95 -4.24 -6.43
N HIS A 167 -3.63 -4.06 -7.68
CA HIS A 167 -4.59 -3.88 -8.78
C HIS A 167 -4.37 -4.90 -9.89
N GLY A 168 -5.40 -5.66 -10.25
CA GLY A 168 -5.36 -6.69 -11.29
C GLY A 168 -5.30 -8.12 -10.75
N GLU A 169 -5.99 -9.03 -11.42
CA GLU A 169 -6.06 -10.45 -11.05
C GLU A 169 -4.70 -11.14 -11.15
N GLU A 170 -3.85 -10.69 -12.07
CA GLU A 170 -2.55 -11.26 -12.39
C GLU A 170 -1.55 -11.20 -11.23
N ILE A 171 -1.79 -10.34 -10.25
CA ILE A 171 -1.00 -10.22 -9.03
C ILE A 171 -1.72 -10.78 -7.79
N GLY A 172 -2.81 -11.52 -8.00
CA GLY A 172 -3.53 -12.22 -6.94
C GLY A 172 -4.56 -11.35 -6.19
N VAL A 173 -5.09 -10.31 -6.83
CA VAL A 173 -6.27 -9.59 -6.32
C VAL A 173 -7.46 -10.52 -6.29
N THR A 174 -8.17 -10.58 -5.16
CA THR A 174 -9.31 -11.46 -4.96
C THR A 174 -10.66 -10.76 -4.95
N LEU A 175 -10.69 -9.44 -4.96
CA LEU A 175 -11.88 -8.59 -5.01
C LEU A 175 -11.62 -7.43 -5.98
N ALA A 176 -12.42 -7.32 -7.03
CA ALA A 176 -12.23 -6.32 -8.08
C ALA A 176 -12.57 -4.88 -7.62
N HIS A 177 -13.43 -4.71 -6.60
CA HIS A 177 -13.77 -3.39 -6.05
C HIS A 177 -12.52 -2.59 -5.67
N PRO A 178 -12.38 -1.31 -6.04
CA PRO A 178 -11.18 -0.52 -5.79
C PRO A 178 -10.86 -0.39 -4.29
N HIS A 179 -9.77 -1.02 -3.87
CA HIS A 179 -9.36 -1.00 -2.48
C HIS A 179 -7.85 -1.13 -2.32
N GLY A 180 -7.33 -0.57 -1.25
CA GLY A 180 -5.99 -0.82 -0.73
C GLY A 180 -6.03 -1.56 0.59
N GLN A 181 -4.87 -1.77 1.16
CA GLN A 181 -4.71 -2.42 2.45
C GLN A 181 -3.68 -1.66 3.29
N ILE A 182 -3.83 -1.76 4.61
CA ILE A 182 -2.88 -1.21 5.56
C ILE A 182 -2.51 -2.33 6.54
N TYR A 183 -1.23 -2.66 6.58
CA TYR A 183 -0.70 -3.64 7.52
C TYR A 183 0.16 -2.96 8.57
N ALA A 184 -0.10 -3.25 9.84
CA ALA A 184 0.74 -2.86 10.96
C ALA A 184 1.44 -4.12 11.48
N TYR A 185 2.77 -4.16 11.32
CA TYR A 185 3.62 -5.28 11.68
C TYR A 185 4.23 -5.10 13.06
N PRO A 186 4.37 -6.18 13.85
CA PRO A 186 5.09 -6.16 15.13
C PRO A 186 6.60 -6.37 14.95
N PHE A 187 7.11 -6.14 13.75
CA PHE A 187 8.52 -6.26 13.41
C PHE A 187 8.86 -5.36 12.21
N ILE A 188 10.15 -5.01 12.09
CA ILE A 188 10.67 -4.36 10.89
C ILE A 188 10.89 -5.43 9.81
N THR A 189 10.31 -5.25 8.62
CA THR A 189 10.45 -6.19 7.51
C THR A 189 11.89 -6.26 7.01
N ALA A 190 12.35 -7.41 6.50
CA ALA A 190 13.72 -7.60 6.01
C ALA A 190 14.12 -6.58 4.93
N LYS A 191 13.19 -6.21 4.04
CA LYS A 191 13.40 -5.15 3.04
C LYS A 191 13.76 -3.83 3.72
N THR A 192 12.98 -3.42 4.71
CA THR A 192 13.18 -2.16 5.44
C THR A 192 14.47 -2.19 6.25
N ALA A 193 14.77 -3.29 6.95
CA ALA A 193 16.00 -3.46 7.72
C ALA A 193 17.24 -3.34 6.83
N ARG A 194 17.20 -3.94 5.63
CA ARG A 194 18.29 -3.84 4.64
C ARG A 194 18.48 -2.40 4.15
N VAL A 195 17.37 -1.69 3.86
CA VAL A 195 17.43 -0.28 3.46
C VAL A 195 18.03 0.58 4.55
N LEU A 196 17.60 0.41 5.80
CA LEU A 196 18.14 1.13 6.97
C LEU A 196 19.65 0.92 7.10
N SER A 197 20.13 -0.32 6.98
CA SER A 197 21.55 -0.65 7.05
C SER A 197 22.36 0.05 5.95
N ASN A 198 21.85 0.07 4.70
CA ASN A 198 22.52 0.70 3.58
C ASN A 198 22.54 2.24 3.69
N VAL A 199 21.44 2.84 4.15
CA VAL A 199 21.32 4.30 4.37
C VAL A 199 22.28 4.75 5.46
N ASP A 200 22.34 4.02 6.58
CA ASP A 200 23.27 4.29 7.68
C ASP A 200 24.73 4.16 7.23
N THR A 201 25.06 3.09 6.51
CA THR A 201 26.41 2.89 5.97
C THR A 201 26.79 4.02 5.02
N HIS A 202 25.91 4.42 4.12
CA HIS A 202 26.16 5.54 3.19
C HIS A 202 26.39 6.86 3.95
N ARG A 203 25.55 7.14 4.96
CA ARG A 203 25.71 8.37 5.77
C ARG A 203 27.05 8.41 6.51
N LYS A 204 27.45 7.27 7.10
CA LYS A 204 28.76 7.15 7.79
C LYS A 204 29.94 7.37 6.85
N GLN A 205 29.84 6.89 5.61
CA GLN A 205 30.91 6.99 4.61
C GLN A 205 30.98 8.34 3.89
N HIS A 206 29.81 8.96 3.62
CA HIS A 206 29.72 10.10 2.72
C HIS A 206 29.13 11.36 3.36
N GLY A 207 28.60 11.29 4.59
CA GLY A 207 27.97 12.43 5.28
C GLY A 207 26.66 12.93 4.67
N THR A 208 26.10 12.22 3.68
CA THR A 208 24.91 12.64 2.93
C THR A 208 23.77 11.62 3.04
N ASN A 209 22.55 12.05 2.75
CA ASN A 209 21.39 11.16 2.69
C ASN A 209 21.39 10.39 1.34
N LEU A 210 21.31 9.05 1.38
CA LEU A 210 21.33 8.20 0.19
C LEU A 210 20.12 8.42 -0.73
N PHE A 211 18.92 8.56 -0.17
CA PHE A 211 17.71 8.83 -0.96
C PHE A 211 17.76 10.18 -1.64
N GLY A 212 18.20 11.23 -0.90
CA GLY A 212 18.38 12.57 -1.45
C GLY A 212 19.38 12.60 -2.58
N LYS A 213 20.49 11.84 -2.46
CA LYS A 213 21.48 11.69 -3.53
C LYS A 213 20.88 11.04 -4.78
N ILE A 214 20.06 9.98 -4.62
CA ILE A 214 19.36 9.32 -5.73
C ILE A 214 18.41 10.30 -6.41
N LEU A 215 17.54 10.96 -5.65
CA LEU A 215 16.58 11.94 -6.18
C LEU A 215 17.27 13.08 -6.93
N ALA A 216 18.35 13.64 -6.36
CA ALA A 216 19.11 14.71 -7.00
C ALA A 216 19.74 14.27 -8.33
N ALA A 217 20.28 13.05 -8.40
CA ALA A 217 20.84 12.49 -9.62
C ALA A 217 19.78 12.26 -10.70
N GLU A 218 18.61 11.72 -10.35
CA GLU A 218 17.52 11.51 -11.30
C GLU A 218 16.96 12.84 -11.85
N ARG A 219 16.77 13.83 -10.99
CA ARG A 219 16.34 15.17 -11.41
C ARG A 219 17.36 15.90 -12.28
N ALA A 220 18.65 15.79 -11.97
CA ALA A 220 19.71 16.43 -12.72
C ALA A 220 19.85 15.86 -14.14
N THR A 221 19.70 14.54 -14.29
CA THR A 221 19.79 13.90 -15.63
C THR A 221 18.48 14.00 -16.42
N GLY A 222 17.33 13.96 -15.74
CA GLY A 222 15.98 14.00 -16.33
C GLY A 222 15.61 12.79 -17.19
N THR A 223 16.59 11.97 -17.59
CA THR A 223 16.41 10.88 -18.58
C THR A 223 15.37 9.85 -18.12
N ARG A 224 15.32 9.54 -16.83
CA ARG A 224 14.40 8.56 -16.23
C ARG A 224 13.21 9.18 -15.51
N VAL A 225 13.09 10.50 -15.50
CA VAL A 225 11.92 11.20 -14.97
C VAL A 225 10.72 10.94 -15.88
N VAL A 226 9.61 10.47 -15.31
CA VAL A 226 8.33 10.22 -15.99
C VAL A 226 7.49 11.48 -15.98
N THR A 227 7.29 12.06 -14.80
CA THR A 227 6.54 13.29 -14.56
C THR A 227 6.99 13.92 -13.23
N ALA A 228 6.75 15.22 -13.05
CA ALA A 228 7.07 15.93 -11.82
C ALA A 228 6.15 17.15 -11.67
N ASN A 229 5.99 17.61 -10.45
CA ASN A 229 5.40 18.89 -10.10
C ASN A 229 6.29 19.64 -9.09
N ASP A 230 5.79 20.70 -8.47
CA ASP A 230 6.59 21.53 -7.57
C ASP A 230 7.04 20.78 -6.30
N GLU A 231 6.31 19.76 -5.86
CA GLU A 231 6.55 19.04 -4.61
C GLU A 231 7.12 17.63 -4.80
N TRP A 232 6.92 16.99 -5.97
CA TRP A 232 7.24 15.58 -6.18
C TRP A 232 7.89 15.33 -7.54
N THR A 233 8.72 14.28 -7.59
CA THR A 233 9.25 13.71 -8.83
C THR A 233 8.93 12.23 -8.91
N ALA A 234 8.34 11.80 -10.03
CA ALA A 234 8.11 10.40 -10.39
C ALA A 234 9.15 9.97 -11.44
N PHE A 235 9.94 8.96 -11.15
CA PHE A 235 11.02 8.48 -12.02
C PHE A 235 11.14 6.96 -12.00
N VAL A 236 11.67 6.39 -13.06
CA VAL A 236 12.10 4.97 -13.11
C VAL A 236 13.48 4.88 -12.50
N PRO A 237 13.67 4.21 -11.35
CA PRO A 237 15.00 4.16 -10.71
C PRO A 237 16.01 3.43 -11.62
N SER A 238 17.27 3.88 -11.63
CA SER A 238 18.34 3.27 -12.44
C SER A 238 18.56 1.78 -12.15
N PHE A 239 18.08 1.31 -11.02
CA PHE A 239 18.12 -0.06 -10.52
C PHE A 239 16.74 -0.73 -10.49
N ALA A 240 15.81 -0.31 -11.37
CA ALA A 240 14.46 -0.88 -11.46
C ALA A 240 14.52 -2.40 -11.69
N ARG A 241 13.67 -3.12 -10.95
CA ARG A 241 13.62 -4.60 -10.95
C ARG A 241 12.47 -5.14 -11.79
N TRP A 242 11.43 -4.33 -11.95
CA TRP A 242 10.19 -4.73 -12.62
C TRP A 242 10.11 -4.14 -14.02
N PRO A 243 9.37 -4.78 -14.95
CA PRO A 243 9.21 -4.30 -16.32
C PRO A 243 8.74 -2.85 -16.43
N TYR A 244 7.85 -2.45 -15.51
CA TYR A 244 7.46 -1.06 -15.27
C TYR A 244 7.56 -0.82 -13.78
N GLU A 245 8.41 0.10 -13.38
CA GLU A 245 8.62 0.48 -12.00
C GLU A 245 8.82 1.99 -11.94
N VAL A 246 8.03 2.68 -11.12
CA VAL A 246 8.12 4.12 -10.91
C VAL A 246 8.20 4.39 -9.42
N SER A 247 9.14 5.22 -9.02
CA SER A 247 9.29 5.72 -7.66
C SER A 247 8.87 7.19 -7.60
N LEU A 248 7.99 7.53 -6.65
CA LEU A 248 7.52 8.89 -6.41
C LEU A 248 8.16 9.40 -5.11
N TYR A 249 8.98 10.43 -5.22
CA TYR A 249 9.70 11.02 -4.09
C TYR A 249 9.29 12.46 -3.87
N PRO A 250 8.96 12.88 -2.62
CA PRO A 250 8.80 14.29 -2.31
C PRO A 250 10.15 15.01 -2.41
N HIS A 251 10.14 16.29 -2.79
CA HIS A 251 11.37 17.09 -2.83
C HIS A 251 11.90 17.39 -1.43
N ARG A 252 10.98 17.60 -0.49
CA ARG A 252 11.30 17.77 0.93
C ARG A 252 11.41 16.41 1.60
N GLN A 253 12.49 16.18 2.35
CA GLN A 253 12.64 14.99 3.16
C GLN A 253 11.59 14.96 4.27
N VAL A 254 10.80 13.90 4.30
CA VAL A 254 9.89 13.53 5.38
C VAL A 254 10.01 12.04 5.65
N ALA A 255 9.69 11.60 6.86
CA ALA A 255 9.88 10.21 7.26
C ALA A 255 8.67 9.32 6.91
N ASP A 256 7.48 9.86 6.98
CA ASP A 256 6.23 9.13 6.75
C ASP A 256 5.13 10.04 6.18
N ILE A 257 3.96 9.46 5.86
CA ILE A 257 2.83 10.19 5.26
C ILE A 257 2.27 11.26 6.22
N PRO A 258 2.16 11.04 7.54
CA PRO A 258 1.76 12.08 8.50
C PRO A 258 2.59 13.38 8.44
N ASP A 259 3.88 13.29 8.11
CA ASP A 259 4.80 14.43 8.04
C ASP A 259 4.63 15.28 6.76
N LEU A 260 3.82 14.82 5.79
CA LEU A 260 3.46 15.60 4.60
C LEU A 260 2.50 16.73 4.98
N ASP A 261 2.80 17.94 4.56
CA ASP A 261 1.88 19.07 4.65
C ASP A 261 0.78 19.02 3.57
N ASP A 262 -0.16 19.95 3.65
CA ASP A 262 -1.32 19.99 2.74
C ASP A 262 -0.94 20.19 1.27
N ALA A 263 0.08 20.98 0.98
CA ALA A 263 0.57 21.20 -0.38
C ALA A 263 1.16 19.91 -0.96
N ALA A 264 2.04 19.27 -0.20
CA ALA A 264 2.68 18.02 -0.62
C ALA A 264 1.67 16.86 -0.81
N ARG A 265 0.63 16.76 0.05
CA ARG A 265 -0.44 15.76 -0.12
C ARG A 265 -1.29 16.01 -1.35
N SER A 266 -1.62 17.27 -1.65
CA SER A 266 -2.40 17.62 -2.84
C SER A 266 -1.60 17.37 -4.11
N ALA A 267 -0.35 17.82 -4.14
CA ALA A 267 0.56 17.60 -5.26
C ALA A 267 0.85 16.11 -5.50
N PHE A 268 0.94 15.29 -4.42
CA PHE A 268 1.05 13.83 -4.54
C PHE A 268 -0.19 13.23 -5.20
N ALA A 269 -1.40 13.60 -4.77
CA ALA A 269 -2.63 13.04 -5.31
C ALA A 269 -2.73 13.25 -6.83
N GLU A 270 -2.39 14.44 -7.31
CA GLU A 270 -2.37 14.77 -8.74
C GLU A 270 -1.29 13.97 -9.50
N LEU A 271 -0.05 13.93 -8.96
CA LEU A 271 1.05 13.21 -9.59
C LEU A 271 0.80 11.69 -9.63
N TYR A 272 0.22 11.13 -8.57
CA TYR A 272 -0.07 9.71 -8.49
C TYR A 272 -1.17 9.32 -9.48
N LEU A 273 -2.22 10.14 -9.64
CA LEU A 273 -3.23 9.95 -10.67
C LEU A 273 -2.60 9.97 -12.07
N ASP A 274 -1.73 10.93 -12.38
CA ASP A 274 -1.02 10.98 -13.68
C ASP A 274 -0.22 9.69 -13.92
N VAL A 275 0.56 9.22 -12.95
CA VAL A 275 1.32 7.97 -13.06
C VAL A 275 0.41 6.78 -13.31
N LEU A 276 -0.69 6.63 -12.55
CA LEU A 276 -1.61 5.51 -12.72
C LEU A 276 -2.38 5.57 -14.05
N GLN A 277 -2.72 6.76 -14.53
CA GLN A 277 -3.34 6.93 -15.85
C GLN A 277 -2.37 6.52 -16.97
N ARG A 278 -1.07 6.79 -16.83
CA ARG A 278 -0.06 6.30 -17.78
C ARG A 278 0.05 4.78 -17.74
N PHE A 279 -0.02 4.16 -16.58
CA PHE A 279 -0.07 2.71 -16.45
C PHE A 279 -1.32 2.13 -17.12
N ALA A 280 -2.50 2.72 -16.90
CA ALA A 280 -3.76 2.25 -17.44
C ALA A 280 -3.83 2.34 -18.98
N ARG A 281 -3.15 3.33 -19.58
CA ARG A 281 -3.15 3.57 -21.04
C ARG A 281 -1.96 2.93 -21.77
N ARG A 282 -1.02 2.32 -21.05
CA ARG A 282 0.22 1.80 -21.65
C ARG A 282 0.00 0.64 -22.60
N PHE A 283 -1.05 -0.15 -22.38
CA PHE A 283 -1.47 -1.28 -23.21
C PHE A 283 -2.96 -1.22 -23.48
N ASP A 284 -3.46 -2.07 -24.37
CA ASP A 284 -4.89 -2.16 -24.67
C ASP A 284 -5.73 -2.68 -23.48
N ASN A 285 -5.10 -3.34 -22.51
CA ASN A 285 -5.71 -3.78 -21.27
C ASN A 285 -5.08 -3.00 -20.09
N PRO A 286 -5.84 -2.72 -19.02
CA PRO A 286 -5.29 -2.12 -17.80
C PRO A 286 -4.10 -2.91 -17.29
N MET A 287 -3.01 -2.22 -16.97
CA MET A 287 -1.79 -2.85 -16.45
C MET A 287 -2.01 -3.21 -14.98
N PRO A 288 -1.83 -4.49 -14.58
CA PRO A 288 -1.83 -4.84 -13.17
C PRO A 288 -0.65 -4.15 -12.47
N TYR A 289 -0.84 -3.67 -11.24
CA TYR A 289 0.24 -3.03 -10.50
C TYR A 289 0.15 -3.28 -8.99
N ILE A 290 1.28 -3.11 -8.34
CA ILE A 290 1.38 -2.96 -6.88
C ILE A 290 1.89 -1.55 -6.61
N ALA A 291 1.17 -0.81 -5.76
CA ALA A 291 1.63 0.46 -5.21
C ALA A 291 1.93 0.28 -3.72
N SER A 292 3.09 0.71 -3.28
CA SER A 292 3.62 0.40 -1.94
C SER A 292 4.30 1.63 -1.34
N TRP A 293 3.76 2.15 -0.25
CA TRP A 293 4.39 3.20 0.53
C TRP A 293 5.58 2.65 1.33
N ASN A 294 6.70 3.33 1.23
CA ASN A 294 7.90 3.05 1.99
C ASN A 294 8.10 4.15 3.03
N GLN A 295 7.67 3.89 4.27
CA GLN A 295 7.71 4.79 5.41
C GLN A 295 8.79 4.35 6.41
N ALA A 296 9.28 5.29 7.24
CA ALA A 296 10.15 4.95 8.36
C ALA A 296 9.43 4.01 9.33
N PRO A 297 10.15 3.07 9.97
CA PRO A 297 9.58 2.27 11.06
C PRO A 297 9.09 3.15 12.21
N THR A 298 8.07 2.69 12.93
CA THR A 298 7.44 3.42 14.05
C THR A 298 8.37 3.57 15.24
N VAL A 299 9.19 2.54 15.49
CA VAL A 299 10.21 2.49 16.57
C VAL A 299 11.50 3.24 16.20
N ALA A 300 11.53 3.90 15.05
CA ALA A 300 12.71 4.63 14.62
C ALA A 300 13.03 5.77 15.60
N SER A 301 14.24 5.78 16.15
CA SER A 301 14.79 6.93 16.87
C SER A 301 14.94 8.12 15.92
N GLY A 302 15.12 9.34 16.48
CA GLY A 302 15.30 10.56 15.68
C GLY A 302 16.32 10.37 14.55
N ALA A 303 17.48 9.78 14.83
CA ALA A 303 18.53 9.55 13.84
C ALA A 303 18.11 8.64 12.67
N ILE A 304 17.25 7.66 12.90
CA ILE A 304 16.70 6.79 11.84
C ILE A 304 15.68 7.55 11.02
N ARG A 305 14.72 8.25 11.67
CA ARG A 305 13.74 9.10 10.97
C ARG A 305 14.41 10.19 10.16
N ASP A 306 15.44 10.85 10.70
CA ASP A 306 16.22 11.89 10.02
C ASP A 306 16.97 11.38 8.78
N ASN A 307 17.21 10.08 8.68
CA ASN A 307 17.87 9.44 7.55
C ASN A 307 16.90 8.84 6.54
N TRP A 308 15.66 8.58 6.94
CA TRP A 308 14.66 8.02 6.05
C TRP A 308 14.10 9.10 5.11
N TRP A 309 13.59 8.65 3.96
CA TRP A 309 12.89 9.49 3.00
C TRP A 309 11.67 8.74 2.51
N LEU A 310 10.49 9.24 2.83
CA LEU A 310 9.22 8.71 2.37
C LEU A 310 9.22 8.60 0.85
N HIS A 311 8.73 7.51 0.32
CA HIS A 311 8.47 7.36 -1.11
C HIS A 311 7.40 6.32 -1.37
N LEU A 312 6.69 6.49 -2.50
CA LEU A 312 5.83 5.46 -3.05
C LEU A 312 6.57 4.75 -4.18
N GLN A 313 6.47 3.42 -4.24
CA GLN A 313 6.90 2.60 -5.36
C GLN A 313 5.68 2.01 -6.04
N VAL A 314 5.53 2.22 -7.35
CA VAL A 314 4.50 1.58 -8.19
C VAL A 314 5.21 0.68 -9.18
N PHE A 315 4.79 -0.57 -9.27
CA PHE A 315 5.39 -1.48 -10.25
C PHE A 315 4.40 -2.49 -10.81
N SER A 316 4.64 -2.91 -12.04
CA SER A 316 3.87 -3.92 -12.75
C SER A 316 4.73 -5.10 -13.17
N ILE A 317 4.13 -6.28 -13.12
CA ILE A 317 4.71 -7.51 -13.67
C ILE A 317 4.47 -7.64 -15.19
N GLN A 318 3.64 -6.79 -15.79
CA GLN A 318 3.35 -6.84 -17.23
C GLN A 318 4.49 -6.23 -18.03
N ARG A 319 5.12 -7.02 -18.92
CA ARG A 319 6.26 -6.59 -19.76
C ARG A 319 5.89 -6.26 -21.21
N ALA A 320 4.78 -6.83 -21.70
CA ALA A 320 4.24 -6.60 -23.02
C ALA A 320 2.74 -6.94 -23.01
N PRO A 321 1.98 -6.66 -24.07
CA PRO A 321 0.57 -7.05 -24.14
C PRO A 321 0.39 -8.52 -23.79
N ARG A 322 -0.37 -8.81 -22.73
CA ARG A 322 -0.65 -10.16 -22.21
C ARG A 322 0.57 -11.02 -21.85
N LYS A 323 1.75 -10.40 -21.65
CA LYS A 323 2.97 -11.09 -21.22
C LYS A 323 3.40 -10.60 -19.86
N LEU A 324 3.41 -11.50 -18.89
CA LEU A 324 3.79 -11.23 -17.50
C LEU A 324 5.24 -11.65 -17.25
N LYS A 325 5.91 -10.95 -16.34
CA LYS A 325 7.16 -11.37 -15.74
C LYS A 325 6.85 -12.14 -14.45
N TYR A 326 6.97 -13.43 -14.50
CA TYR A 326 6.97 -14.25 -13.29
C TYR A 326 8.36 -14.24 -12.65
N LEU A 327 8.41 -14.29 -11.32
CA LEU A 327 9.65 -14.50 -10.60
C LEU A 327 10.08 -15.95 -10.78
N ALA A 328 11.22 -16.15 -11.43
CA ALA A 328 11.79 -17.47 -11.69
C ALA A 328 12.90 -17.82 -10.67
N GLY A 329 13.72 -18.83 -10.97
CA GLY A 329 14.70 -19.36 -10.04
C GLY A 329 15.73 -18.33 -9.54
N SER A 330 16.19 -17.40 -10.39
CA SER A 330 17.12 -16.36 -10.00
C SER A 330 16.49 -15.39 -8.98
N GLU A 331 15.31 -14.89 -9.28
CA GLU A 331 14.61 -13.93 -8.42
C GLU A 331 14.06 -14.58 -7.15
N SER A 332 13.33 -15.70 -7.29
CA SER A 332 12.69 -16.37 -6.16
C SER A 332 13.68 -17.12 -5.27
N GLY A 333 14.70 -17.76 -5.87
CA GLY A 333 15.66 -18.58 -5.12
C GLY A 333 16.81 -17.75 -4.52
N MET A 334 17.27 -16.71 -5.21
CA MET A 334 18.47 -15.97 -4.81
C MET A 334 18.24 -14.46 -4.64
N GLY A 335 17.03 -13.95 -4.92
CA GLY A 335 16.74 -12.51 -4.83
C GLY A 335 17.47 -11.67 -5.91
N ALA A 336 18.01 -12.32 -6.96
CA ALA A 336 18.74 -11.66 -8.03
C ALA A 336 17.82 -11.38 -9.21
N PHE A 337 17.35 -10.14 -9.33
CA PHE A 337 16.40 -9.71 -10.35
C PHE A 337 17.08 -9.53 -11.71
N ILE A 338 16.40 -9.99 -12.76
CA ILE A 338 16.79 -9.82 -14.16
C ILE A 338 15.73 -8.97 -14.85
N SER A 339 16.15 -7.88 -15.52
CA SER A 339 15.25 -7.02 -16.28
C SER A 339 15.50 -7.20 -17.79
N ASP A 340 14.41 -7.31 -18.57
CA ASP A 340 14.44 -7.42 -20.03
C ASP A 340 14.38 -6.04 -20.72
N THR A 341 14.43 -4.94 -19.95
CA THR A 341 14.34 -3.57 -20.46
C THR A 341 15.25 -2.63 -19.66
N THR A 342 15.57 -1.47 -20.22
CA THR A 342 16.30 -0.45 -19.46
C THR A 342 15.36 0.56 -18.82
N PRO A 343 15.71 1.14 -17.67
CA PRO A 343 14.94 2.18 -17.01
C PRO A 343 14.64 3.39 -17.91
N GLU A 344 15.58 3.79 -18.75
CA GLU A 344 15.44 4.88 -19.71
C GLU A 344 14.36 4.61 -20.75
N GLN A 345 14.34 3.38 -21.29
CA GLN A 345 13.30 2.96 -22.23
C GLN A 345 11.91 2.91 -21.58
N VAL A 346 11.83 2.46 -20.32
CA VAL A 346 10.56 2.42 -19.58
C VAL A 346 10.06 3.84 -19.33
N ALA A 347 10.92 4.75 -18.88
CA ALA A 347 10.55 6.14 -18.65
C ALA A 347 10.08 6.82 -19.95
N ALA A 348 10.79 6.61 -21.08
CA ALA A 348 10.36 7.12 -22.38
C ALA A 348 8.95 6.59 -22.74
N LYS A 349 8.74 5.27 -22.66
CA LYS A 349 7.44 4.65 -22.95
C LYS A 349 6.30 5.15 -22.08
N LEU A 350 6.55 5.53 -20.83
CA LEU A 350 5.54 6.09 -19.92
C LEU A 350 5.29 7.58 -20.20
N ARG A 351 6.30 8.34 -20.66
CA ARG A 351 6.10 9.72 -21.12
C ARG A 351 5.28 9.81 -22.39
N ASP A 352 5.47 8.86 -23.32
CA ASP A 352 4.78 8.84 -24.61
C ASP A 352 3.29 8.49 -24.52
N VAL A 353 2.82 8.05 -23.35
CA VAL A 353 1.40 7.78 -23.09
C VAL A 353 0.77 9.04 -22.49
N ILE A 354 0.06 9.79 -23.30
CA ILE A 354 -0.66 11.01 -22.89
C ILE A 354 -2.18 10.80 -23.06
#